data_820f182b197f15da75dc808a01d6c9bb
#
_entry.id   820f182b197f15da75dc808a01d6c9bb
#
_cell.length_a   1.000
_cell.length_b   1.000
_cell.length_c   1.000
_cell.angle_alpha   90.00
_cell.angle_beta   90.00
_cell.angle_gamma   90.00
#
_symmetry.space_group_name_H-M   'P 1'
#
loop_
_entity.id
_entity.type
_entity.pdbx_description
1 polymer ?
#
loop_
_entity_poly.entity_id
_entity_poly.type
_entity_poly.pdbx_seq_one_letter_code
_entity_poly.pdbx_strand_id
1 'polypeptide(L)'
;GNSSWVMAQRMGGEAPHLGLVLTKGSLFGYSEERVETTQGRLENLSNDRGDFILHPEADELMPGESMIIAWELFWFQNREDFKQQLLAHKNFMVLETEQCTVLRGEQIRFQVTVQADGKEPVSVKSGGREIPSVQRREGNLLFAACRYSPEKTGEMPFEIRIGDKKLCALFYVSEEPGILAEKRCRFIARNQQYNGKADSLKGAYLIYDTEEGRIYYHHRNDYNGGRERVGMGVLMARYLQEKDDVKLRESLEGYIGYVYRELYDENTGEVFNDIRYANDYRRLYNAPWVACFQLELYNLYGSSKYLTDAYRTLCRYYQEGGGKFYPIMLPAAELVQKLQETGKKKEAEEIRGYLTEHGDWILERGLAISAAI
;
A
#
# COMPACT_ATOMS: atom_id res chain seq x y z
N GLY A 1 -10.40 -21.06 7.18
CA GLY A 1 -9.91 -21.89 8.29
C GLY A 1 -10.59 -21.56 9.60
N ASN A 2 -10.40 -22.40 10.60
CA ASN A 2 -11.03 -22.25 11.91
C ASN A 2 -10.08 -21.66 12.99
N SER A 3 -8.99 -21.03 12.57
CA SER A 3 -8.03 -20.34 13.44
C SER A 3 -7.89 -18.86 13.02
N SER A 4 -9.02 -18.18 12.95
CA SER A 4 -9.09 -16.78 12.54
C SER A 4 -9.11 -15.85 13.75
N TRP A 5 -8.40 -14.74 13.64
CA TRP A 5 -8.30 -13.74 14.70
C TRP A 5 -8.16 -12.33 14.13
N VAL A 6 -8.47 -11.33 14.95
CA VAL A 6 -8.21 -9.93 14.65
C VAL A 6 -7.43 -9.31 15.81
N MET A 7 -6.41 -8.54 15.49
CA MET A 7 -5.63 -7.75 16.43
C MET A 7 -5.89 -6.28 16.17
N ALA A 8 -6.64 -5.61 17.05
CA ALA A 8 -6.91 -4.19 16.99
C ALA A 8 -6.01 -3.45 17.98
N GLN A 9 -5.03 -2.73 17.47
CA GLN A 9 -4.13 -1.91 18.29
C GLN A 9 -4.63 -0.47 18.34
N ARG A 10 -4.54 0.16 19.52
CA ARG A 10 -4.80 1.60 19.65
C ARG A 10 -3.83 2.40 18.79
N MET A 11 -4.30 3.46 18.17
CA MET A 11 -3.48 4.34 17.32
C MET A 11 -2.33 4.98 18.08
N GLY A 12 -2.50 5.29 19.37
CA GLY A 12 -1.45 5.80 20.25
C GLY A 12 -0.40 4.77 20.66
N GLY A 13 -0.61 3.48 20.33
CA GLY A 13 0.33 2.41 20.68
C GLY A 13 0.30 1.96 22.13
N GLU A 14 -0.49 2.59 23.00
CA GLU A 14 -0.59 2.24 24.41
C GLU A 14 -1.58 1.11 24.68
N ALA A 15 -1.19 0.16 25.52
CA ALA A 15 -2.05 -0.92 25.98
C ALA A 15 -3.14 -0.40 26.96
N PRO A 16 -4.24 -1.14 27.15
CA PRO A 16 -4.58 -2.42 26.55
C PRO A 16 -5.10 -2.29 25.12
N HIS A 17 -4.85 -3.30 24.30
CA HIS A 17 -5.37 -3.46 22.96
C HIS A 17 -6.50 -4.48 22.92
N LEU A 18 -7.31 -4.53 21.85
CA LEU A 18 -8.44 -5.43 21.71
C LEU A 18 -8.14 -6.58 20.74
N GLY A 19 -8.30 -7.80 21.22
CA GLY A 19 -8.24 -9.03 20.43
C GLY A 19 -9.62 -9.62 20.18
N LEU A 20 -9.79 -10.26 19.02
CA LEU A 20 -10.93 -11.09 18.71
C LEU A 20 -10.44 -12.42 18.18
N VAL A 21 -10.98 -13.52 18.68
CA VAL A 21 -10.66 -14.87 18.25
C VAL A 21 -11.93 -15.63 17.87
N LEU A 22 -11.87 -16.36 16.76
CA LEU A 22 -12.92 -17.27 16.35
C LEU A 22 -12.85 -18.54 17.21
N THR A 23 -13.86 -18.79 18.03
CA THR A 23 -13.93 -19.96 18.90
C THR A 23 -14.73 -21.11 18.30
N LYS A 24 -15.63 -20.82 17.35
CA LYS A 24 -16.44 -21.80 16.62
C LYS A 24 -16.74 -21.33 15.20
N GLY A 25 -16.77 -22.26 14.26
CA GLY A 25 -16.99 -22.01 12.85
C GLY A 25 -15.66 -21.86 12.06
N SER A 26 -15.78 -21.41 10.83
CA SER A 26 -14.67 -21.23 9.90
C SER A 26 -14.91 -20.05 8.99
N LEU A 27 -13.86 -19.29 8.69
CA LEU A 27 -13.89 -18.17 7.76
C LEU A 27 -12.91 -18.43 6.60
N PHE A 28 -13.26 -17.98 5.40
CA PHE A 28 -12.33 -17.99 4.28
C PHE A 28 -11.66 -16.62 4.03
N GLY A 29 -12.26 -15.52 4.51
CA GLY A 29 -11.71 -14.20 4.32
C GLY A 29 -12.51 -13.11 5.04
N TYR A 30 -12.15 -11.87 4.71
CA TYR A 30 -12.90 -10.67 5.12
C TYR A 30 -12.88 -9.65 3.98
N SER A 31 -13.83 -8.73 3.99
CA SER A 31 -13.83 -7.53 3.15
C SER A 31 -14.12 -6.29 4.00
N GLU A 32 -13.76 -5.13 3.47
CA GLU A 32 -14.14 -3.83 4.02
C GLU A 32 -15.10 -3.17 3.05
N GLU A 33 -16.29 -2.82 3.52
CA GLU A 33 -17.27 -2.06 2.76
C GLU A 33 -17.29 -0.62 3.25
N ARG A 34 -17.04 0.32 2.35
CA ARG A 34 -17.31 1.73 2.63
C ARG A 34 -18.80 1.99 2.43
N VAL A 35 -19.47 2.44 3.45
CA VAL A 35 -20.84 2.93 3.33
C VAL A 35 -20.84 4.26 2.59
N GLU A 36 -20.91 4.22 1.26
CA GLU A 36 -21.33 5.37 0.48
C GLU A 36 -22.85 5.48 0.59
N THR A 37 -23.32 6.28 1.52
CA THR A 37 -24.75 6.64 1.51
C THR A 37 -25.00 7.47 0.26
N THR A 38 -25.91 7.04 -0.60
CA THR A 38 -26.36 7.73 -1.81
C THR A 38 -26.94 9.12 -1.53
N GLN A 39 -27.07 9.51 -0.28
CA GLN A 39 -27.53 10.83 0.21
C GLN A 39 -26.42 11.62 0.90
N GLY A 40 -25.16 11.36 0.55
CA GLY A 40 -24.03 12.16 0.94
C GLY A 40 -23.97 12.49 2.42
N ARG A 41 -22.99 11.98 3.09
CA ARG A 41 -22.54 12.31 4.43
C ARG A 41 -23.33 11.68 5.56
N LEU A 42 -22.74 10.67 6.11
CA LEU A 42 -22.76 10.49 7.55
C LEU A 42 -22.07 11.72 8.13
N GLU A 43 -22.85 12.72 8.52
CA GLU A 43 -22.35 13.92 9.17
C GLU A 43 -21.59 13.50 10.42
N ASN A 44 -20.30 13.82 10.46
CA ASN A 44 -19.41 13.79 11.63
C ASN A 44 -18.80 12.46 12.08
N LEU A 45 -18.80 11.40 11.30
CA LEU A 45 -18.04 10.21 11.64
C LEU A 45 -16.67 10.24 10.95
N SER A 46 -15.77 11.05 11.46
CA SER A 46 -14.40 11.22 10.90
C SER A 46 -13.59 9.91 10.83
N ASN A 47 -14.05 8.87 11.51
CA ASN A 47 -13.41 7.56 11.58
C ASN A 47 -14.27 6.43 11.02
N ASP A 48 -15.43 6.71 10.45
CA ASP A 48 -16.23 5.69 9.78
C ASP A 48 -15.61 5.37 8.42
N ARG A 49 -14.75 4.37 8.44
CA ARG A 49 -14.03 3.89 7.26
C ARG A 49 -14.69 2.68 6.61
N GLY A 50 -15.86 2.30 7.08
CA GLY A 50 -16.62 1.16 6.62
C GLY A 50 -16.70 0.02 7.62
N ASP A 51 -17.51 -0.96 7.27
CA ASP A 51 -17.73 -2.15 8.07
C ASP A 51 -16.82 -3.28 7.61
N PHE A 52 -16.27 -4.04 8.57
CA PHE A 52 -15.56 -5.27 8.26
C PHE A 52 -16.57 -6.40 8.15
N ILE A 53 -16.67 -6.97 6.95
CA ILE A 53 -17.52 -8.10 6.66
C ILE A 53 -16.69 -9.35 6.74
N LEU A 54 -17.07 -10.30 7.60
CA LEU A 54 -16.39 -11.57 7.77
C LEU A 54 -17.12 -12.65 6.96
N HIS A 55 -16.40 -13.28 6.04
CA HIS A 55 -16.95 -14.25 5.13
C HIS A 55 -16.84 -15.67 5.69
N PRO A 56 -17.96 -16.35 6.01
CA PRO A 56 -17.94 -17.75 6.41
C PRO A 56 -17.50 -18.65 5.27
N GLU A 57 -16.96 -19.82 5.59
CA GLU A 57 -16.50 -20.81 4.60
C GLU A 57 -17.69 -21.49 3.87
N ALA A 58 -18.90 -21.46 4.42
CA ALA A 58 -20.10 -22.01 3.79
C ALA A 58 -20.88 -20.89 3.09
N ASP A 59 -21.00 -20.98 1.77
CA ASP A 59 -21.73 -20.04 0.93
C ASP A 59 -23.24 -20.35 0.85
N GLU A 60 -23.63 -21.60 1.04
CA GLU A 60 -25.01 -22.08 1.00
C GLU A 60 -25.31 -22.99 2.19
N LEU A 61 -26.53 -22.86 2.71
CA LEU A 61 -27.10 -23.79 3.69
C LEU A 61 -28.32 -24.45 3.05
N MET A 62 -28.31 -25.79 3.00
CA MET A 62 -29.45 -26.56 2.53
C MET A 62 -30.60 -26.55 3.55
N PRO A 63 -31.84 -26.76 3.16
CA PRO A 63 -32.96 -26.81 4.10
C PRO A 63 -32.71 -27.79 5.24
N GLY A 64 -32.78 -27.31 6.48
CA GLY A 64 -32.48 -28.08 7.70
C GLY A 64 -31.02 -28.02 8.17
N GLU A 65 -30.10 -27.46 7.41
CA GLU A 65 -28.72 -27.17 7.86
C GLU A 65 -28.63 -25.93 8.68
N SER A 66 -27.61 -25.86 9.55
CA SER A 66 -27.31 -24.70 10.36
C SER A 66 -25.81 -24.48 10.45
N MET A 67 -25.41 -23.22 10.51
CA MET A 67 -24.03 -22.81 10.75
C MET A 67 -23.96 -22.02 12.05
N ILE A 68 -22.91 -22.26 12.84
CA ILE A 68 -22.65 -21.50 14.06
C ILE A 68 -21.28 -20.85 13.92
N ILE A 69 -21.25 -19.54 14.12
CA ILE A 69 -20.03 -18.75 14.26
C ILE A 69 -20.02 -18.17 15.66
N ALA A 70 -18.95 -18.34 16.39
CA ALA A 70 -18.78 -17.77 17.73
C ALA A 70 -17.41 -17.12 17.89
N TRP A 71 -17.39 -16.02 18.63
CA TRP A 71 -16.24 -15.19 18.88
C TRP A 71 -16.00 -15.00 20.36
N GLU A 72 -14.73 -14.72 20.71
CA GLU A 72 -14.37 -14.20 22.01
C GLU A 72 -13.57 -12.91 21.82
N LEU A 73 -13.90 -11.87 22.59
CA LEU A 73 -13.16 -10.63 22.68
C LEU A 73 -12.33 -10.63 23.95
N PHE A 74 -11.07 -10.19 23.83
CA PHE A 74 -10.16 -10.12 24.98
C PHE A 74 -9.26 -8.91 24.89
N TRP A 75 -8.77 -8.46 26.06
CA TRP A 75 -7.75 -7.43 26.13
C TRP A 75 -6.37 -8.03 26.15
N PHE A 76 -5.41 -7.38 25.47
CA PHE A 76 -4.01 -7.81 25.47
C PHE A 76 -3.07 -6.61 25.61
N GLN A 77 -1.85 -6.88 26.11
CA GLN A 77 -0.84 -5.84 26.40
C GLN A 77 0.17 -5.68 25.27
N ASN A 78 0.55 -6.77 24.61
CA ASN A 78 1.54 -6.80 23.55
C ASN A 78 1.35 -8.07 22.69
N ARG A 79 2.14 -8.20 21.63
CA ARG A 79 2.02 -9.34 20.70
C ARG A 79 2.24 -10.71 21.36
N GLU A 80 3.12 -10.78 22.34
CA GLU A 80 3.37 -12.07 23.04
C GLU A 80 2.18 -12.46 23.92
N ASP A 81 1.63 -11.52 24.68
CA ASP A 81 0.40 -11.72 25.44
C ASP A 81 -0.77 -12.12 24.54
N PHE A 82 -0.94 -11.43 23.39
CA PHE A 82 -1.95 -11.80 22.38
C PHE A 82 -1.80 -13.25 21.93
N LYS A 83 -0.58 -13.67 21.59
CA LYS A 83 -0.28 -15.05 21.19
C LYS A 83 -0.59 -16.06 22.29
N GLN A 84 -0.24 -15.76 23.54
CA GLN A 84 -0.53 -16.64 24.66
C GLN A 84 -2.03 -16.83 24.86
N GLN A 85 -2.81 -15.76 24.72
CA GLN A 85 -4.27 -15.82 24.78
C GLN A 85 -4.87 -16.65 23.66
N LEU A 86 -4.39 -16.50 22.41
CA LEU A 86 -4.80 -17.38 21.32
C LEU A 86 -4.50 -18.85 21.60
N LEU A 87 -3.32 -19.14 22.11
CA LEU A 87 -2.87 -20.51 22.45
C LEU A 87 -3.60 -21.09 23.67
N ALA A 88 -4.28 -20.30 24.50
CA ALA A 88 -5.14 -20.80 25.56
C ALA A 88 -6.36 -21.55 25.03
N HIS A 89 -6.77 -21.28 23.79
CA HIS A 89 -7.84 -22.02 23.11
C HIS A 89 -7.30 -23.34 22.55
N LYS A 90 -7.73 -24.49 23.11
CA LYS A 90 -7.22 -25.83 22.76
C LYS A 90 -7.18 -26.17 21.26
N ASN A 91 -8.10 -25.65 20.49
CA ASN A 91 -8.23 -25.97 19.07
C ASN A 91 -7.62 -24.90 18.16
N PHE A 92 -6.95 -23.89 18.73
CA PHE A 92 -6.45 -22.78 17.95
C PHE A 92 -4.99 -23.02 17.51
N MET A 93 -4.74 -22.80 16.23
CA MET A 93 -3.41 -22.86 15.63
C MET A 93 -2.88 -21.44 15.38
N VAL A 94 -1.73 -21.12 15.92
CA VAL A 94 -1.04 -19.84 15.67
C VAL A 94 0.03 -20.03 14.62
N LEU A 95 -0.08 -19.35 13.50
CA LEU A 95 0.93 -19.30 12.44
C LEU A 95 1.81 -18.07 12.63
N GLU A 96 3.11 -18.30 12.60
CA GLU A 96 4.15 -17.26 12.67
C GLU A 96 5.02 -17.34 11.43
N THR A 97 5.28 -16.19 10.83
CA THR A 97 6.20 -16.02 9.70
C THR A 97 6.87 -14.66 9.76
N GLU A 98 8.08 -14.56 9.29
CA GLU A 98 8.78 -13.26 9.17
C GLU A 98 8.20 -12.42 8.04
N GLN A 99 7.73 -13.08 6.97
CA GLN A 99 7.19 -12.40 5.79
C GLN A 99 6.19 -13.29 5.06
N CYS A 100 5.10 -12.66 4.59
CA CYS A 100 4.08 -13.33 3.77
C CYS A 100 4.38 -13.23 2.26
N THR A 101 5.32 -12.37 1.87
CA THR A 101 5.80 -12.24 0.49
C THR A 101 7.29 -12.54 0.46
N VAL A 102 7.69 -13.46 -0.40
CA VAL A 102 9.10 -13.81 -0.66
C VAL A 102 9.46 -13.52 -2.11
N LEU A 103 10.73 -13.27 -2.38
CA LEU A 103 11.19 -13.13 -3.76
C LEU A 103 11.46 -14.49 -4.39
N ARG A 104 11.42 -14.53 -5.71
CA ARG A 104 11.75 -15.73 -6.47
C ARG A 104 13.17 -16.20 -6.13
N GLY A 105 13.28 -17.47 -5.74
CA GLY A 105 14.54 -18.07 -5.27
C GLY A 105 14.71 -18.05 -3.74
N GLU A 106 13.90 -17.29 -3.02
CA GLU A 106 13.87 -17.33 -1.58
C GLU A 106 12.97 -18.47 -1.06
N GLN A 107 13.09 -18.76 0.24
CA GLN A 107 12.28 -19.77 0.90
C GLN A 107 11.12 -19.16 1.67
N ILE A 108 9.94 -19.71 1.49
CA ILE A 108 8.81 -19.52 2.42
C ILE A 108 9.15 -20.27 3.71
N ARG A 109 9.08 -19.57 4.85
CA ARG A 109 9.36 -20.13 6.19
C ARG A 109 8.25 -19.73 7.13
N PHE A 110 7.64 -20.71 7.78
CA PHE A 110 6.65 -20.46 8.81
C PHE A 110 6.68 -21.54 9.87
N GLN A 111 6.12 -21.23 11.02
CA GLN A 111 5.91 -22.17 12.12
C GLN A 111 4.45 -22.10 12.55
N VAL A 112 3.86 -23.23 12.80
CA VAL A 112 2.54 -23.33 13.42
C VAL A 112 2.72 -23.89 14.84
N THR A 113 2.10 -23.21 15.80
CA THR A 113 2.05 -23.63 17.20
C THR A 113 0.63 -23.94 17.59
N VAL A 114 0.42 -25.05 18.31
CA VAL A 114 -0.89 -25.51 18.76
C VAL A 114 -0.78 -26.25 20.08
N GLN A 115 -1.81 -26.18 20.92
CA GLN A 115 -1.93 -27.12 22.05
C GLN A 115 -2.30 -28.52 21.53
N ALA A 116 -1.55 -29.54 21.94
CA ALA A 116 -1.71 -30.91 21.47
C ALA A 116 -1.44 -31.90 22.62
N ASP A 117 -2.44 -32.71 22.95
CA ASP A 117 -2.42 -33.64 24.09
C ASP A 117 -1.80 -35.00 23.75
N GLY A 118 -1.56 -35.31 22.46
CA GLY A 118 -1.10 -36.61 22.00
C GLY A 118 -0.16 -36.55 20.78
N LYS A 119 -0.08 -37.63 20.03
CA LYS A 119 0.67 -37.75 18.78
C LYS A 119 -0.26 -37.44 17.59
N GLU A 120 -0.73 -36.19 17.51
CA GLU A 120 -1.55 -35.78 16.37
C GLU A 120 -0.72 -35.81 15.08
N PRO A 121 -1.28 -36.35 13.97
CA PRO A 121 -0.63 -36.30 12.68
C PRO A 121 -0.57 -34.86 12.18
N VAL A 122 0.58 -34.48 11.64
CA VAL A 122 0.81 -33.17 11.02
C VAL A 122 0.91 -33.36 9.51
N SER A 123 0.12 -32.64 8.75
CA SER A 123 0.19 -32.56 7.29
C SER A 123 0.23 -31.11 6.86
N VAL A 124 1.18 -30.79 5.98
CA VAL A 124 1.30 -29.48 5.33
C VAL A 124 1.25 -29.70 3.83
N LYS A 125 0.30 -29.08 3.14
CA LYS A 125 0.13 -29.23 1.69
C LYS A 125 0.13 -27.89 0.98
N SER A 126 0.71 -27.86 -0.23
CA SER A 126 0.59 -26.74 -1.16
C SER A 126 0.38 -27.28 -2.57
N GLY A 127 -0.66 -26.79 -3.27
CA GLY A 127 -1.03 -27.29 -4.60
C GLY A 127 -1.30 -28.81 -4.63
N GLY A 128 -1.83 -29.38 -3.56
CA GLY A 128 -2.10 -30.82 -3.40
C GLY A 128 -0.88 -31.69 -3.08
N ARG A 129 0.33 -31.11 -3.04
CA ARG A 129 1.58 -31.82 -2.69
C ARG A 129 1.88 -31.70 -1.21
N GLU A 130 2.33 -32.81 -0.61
CA GLU A 130 2.81 -32.82 0.78
C GLU A 130 4.15 -32.08 0.88
N ILE A 131 4.26 -31.18 1.87
CA ILE A 131 5.47 -30.42 2.16
C ILE A 131 6.03 -30.92 3.49
N PRO A 132 7.31 -31.29 3.57
CA PRO A 132 7.92 -31.73 4.79
C PRO A 132 7.89 -30.65 5.89
N SER A 133 7.57 -31.06 7.11
CA SER A 133 7.64 -30.21 8.30
C SER A 133 8.50 -30.82 9.40
N VAL A 134 9.22 -29.99 10.11
CA VAL A 134 9.98 -30.38 11.31
C VAL A 134 9.11 -30.14 12.53
N GLN A 135 8.90 -31.19 13.31
CA GLN A 135 8.06 -31.14 14.51
C GLN A 135 8.91 -31.13 15.78
N ARG A 136 8.48 -30.32 16.74
CA ARG A 136 9.07 -30.24 18.10
C ARG A 136 7.95 -30.11 19.11
N ARG A 137 8.16 -30.68 20.32
CA ARG A 137 7.21 -30.56 21.42
C ARG A 137 7.87 -29.93 22.64
N GLU A 138 7.12 -29.07 23.30
CA GLU A 138 7.50 -28.50 24.59
C GLU A 138 6.25 -28.44 25.49
N GLY A 139 6.22 -29.28 26.52
CA GLY A 139 5.03 -29.46 27.35
C GLY A 139 3.83 -29.93 26.52
N ASN A 140 2.75 -29.17 26.59
CA ASN A 140 1.52 -29.42 25.81
C ASN A 140 1.52 -28.69 24.44
N LEU A 141 2.61 -28.01 24.05
CA LEU A 141 2.71 -27.32 22.77
C LEU A 141 3.41 -28.19 21.71
N LEU A 142 2.79 -28.27 20.54
CA LEU A 142 3.38 -28.83 19.33
C LEU A 142 3.75 -27.67 18.40
N PHE A 143 4.98 -27.67 17.94
CA PHE A 143 5.52 -26.76 16.94
C PHE A 143 5.75 -27.54 15.64
N ALA A 144 5.20 -27.04 14.54
CA ALA A 144 5.43 -27.59 13.21
C ALA A 144 6.05 -26.50 12.33
N ALA A 145 7.34 -26.61 12.04
CA ALA A 145 8.10 -25.66 11.21
C ALA A 145 8.18 -26.17 9.78
N CYS A 146 7.88 -25.30 8.83
CA CYS A 146 7.93 -25.58 7.41
C CYS A 146 8.95 -24.65 6.72
N ARG A 147 9.67 -25.24 5.74
CA ARG A 147 10.53 -24.52 4.80
C ARG A 147 10.22 -25.03 3.40
N TYR A 148 9.90 -24.11 2.51
CA TYR A 148 9.53 -24.48 1.15
C TYR A 148 10.19 -23.53 0.13
N SER A 149 10.79 -24.09 -0.92
CA SER A 149 11.37 -23.33 -2.01
C SER A 149 10.41 -23.35 -3.20
N PRO A 150 9.70 -22.24 -3.48
CA PRO A 150 8.74 -22.17 -4.57
C PRO A 150 9.45 -22.13 -5.92
N GLU A 151 8.91 -22.87 -6.90
CA GLU A 151 9.44 -22.90 -8.27
C GLU A 151 8.85 -21.79 -9.15
N LYS A 152 7.67 -21.27 -8.78
CA LYS A 152 6.90 -20.30 -9.57
C LYS A 152 6.55 -19.07 -8.75
N THR A 153 6.38 -17.95 -9.43
CA THR A 153 5.82 -16.72 -8.85
C THR A 153 4.28 -16.81 -8.77
N GLY A 154 3.69 -15.98 -7.92
CA GLY A 154 2.25 -15.89 -7.70
C GLY A 154 1.82 -16.37 -6.32
N GLU A 155 0.54 -16.58 -6.17
CA GLU A 155 -0.06 -17.06 -4.93
C GLU A 155 0.33 -18.49 -4.62
N MET A 156 0.69 -18.73 -3.35
CA MET A 156 1.10 -20.02 -2.84
C MET A 156 0.28 -20.37 -1.59
N PRO A 157 -0.86 -21.02 -1.76
CA PRO A 157 -1.70 -21.45 -0.64
C PRO A 157 -1.12 -22.69 0.04
N PHE A 158 -1.17 -22.70 1.37
CA PHE A 158 -0.84 -23.83 2.21
C PHE A 158 -2.07 -24.26 3.01
N GLU A 159 -2.35 -25.54 3.02
CA GLU A 159 -3.28 -26.19 3.94
C GLU A 159 -2.48 -26.93 5.01
N ILE A 160 -2.66 -26.55 6.26
CA ILE A 160 -2.00 -27.16 7.41
C ILE A 160 -3.06 -27.88 8.24
N ARG A 161 -2.82 -29.16 8.52
CA ARG A 161 -3.67 -29.98 9.38
C ARG A 161 -2.86 -30.55 10.53
N ILE A 162 -3.40 -30.44 11.74
CA ILE A 162 -2.82 -31.04 12.95
C ILE A 162 -3.98 -31.72 13.70
N GLY A 163 -4.04 -33.04 13.62
CA GLY A 163 -5.21 -33.81 14.04
C GLY A 163 -6.46 -33.44 13.21
N ASP A 164 -7.50 -33.00 13.88
CA ASP A 164 -8.77 -32.51 13.30
C ASP A 164 -8.77 -31.00 12.96
N LYS A 165 -7.73 -30.29 13.36
CA LYS A 165 -7.60 -28.84 13.17
C LYS A 165 -7.09 -28.51 11.78
N LYS A 166 -7.64 -27.47 11.17
CA LYS A 166 -7.24 -26.98 9.84
C LYS A 166 -6.92 -25.48 9.87
N LEU A 167 -5.79 -25.11 9.29
CA LEU A 167 -5.37 -23.73 9.06
C LEU A 167 -5.03 -23.57 7.58
N CYS A 168 -5.44 -22.45 6.97
CA CYS A 168 -5.03 -22.05 5.64
C CYS A 168 -4.11 -20.82 5.74
N ALA A 169 -2.99 -20.84 5.03
CA ALA A 169 -2.09 -19.72 4.92
C ALA A 169 -1.83 -19.41 3.45
N LEU A 170 -1.81 -18.12 3.10
CA LEU A 170 -1.51 -17.65 1.75
C LEU A 170 -0.20 -16.87 1.78
N PHE A 171 0.75 -17.33 0.98
CA PHE A 171 1.99 -16.60 0.70
C PHE A 171 1.99 -16.12 -0.74
N TYR A 172 2.78 -15.10 -1.02
CA TYR A 172 2.97 -14.60 -2.37
C TYR A 172 4.46 -14.67 -2.75
N VAL A 173 4.75 -15.22 -3.91
CA VAL A 173 6.10 -15.29 -4.48
C VAL A 173 6.22 -14.24 -5.56
N SER A 174 7.02 -13.22 -5.29
CA SER A 174 7.24 -12.09 -6.18
C SER A 174 8.48 -12.29 -7.07
N GLU A 175 8.46 -11.68 -8.24
CA GLU A 175 9.69 -11.45 -8.99
C GLU A 175 10.58 -10.42 -8.27
N GLU A 176 11.86 -10.40 -8.61
CA GLU A 176 12.79 -9.35 -8.17
C GLU A 176 12.26 -7.94 -8.49
N PRO A 177 12.40 -6.97 -7.57
CA PRO A 177 11.86 -5.62 -7.76
C PRO A 177 12.29 -4.95 -9.06
N GLY A 178 13.55 -5.15 -9.49
CA GLY A 178 14.05 -4.62 -10.76
C GLY A 178 13.33 -5.19 -11.98
N ILE A 179 12.98 -6.49 -11.96
CA ILE A 179 12.19 -7.14 -13.02
C ILE A 179 10.76 -6.61 -13.03
N LEU A 180 10.18 -6.41 -11.84
CA LEU A 180 8.83 -5.84 -11.74
C LEU A 180 8.79 -4.40 -12.24
N ALA A 181 9.79 -3.58 -11.88
CA ALA A 181 9.91 -2.21 -12.35
C ALA A 181 10.02 -2.16 -13.87
N GLU A 182 10.84 -3.01 -14.49
CA GLU A 182 10.95 -3.11 -15.94
C GLU A 182 9.62 -3.48 -16.59
N LYS A 183 8.98 -4.54 -16.12
CA LYS A 183 7.68 -4.99 -16.63
C LYS A 183 6.65 -3.87 -16.53
N ARG A 184 6.63 -3.16 -15.41
CA ARG A 184 5.69 -2.05 -15.17
C ARG A 184 5.97 -0.86 -16.09
N CYS A 185 7.23 -0.45 -16.25
CA CYS A 185 7.61 0.63 -17.16
C CYS A 185 7.22 0.32 -18.61
N ARG A 186 7.50 -0.90 -19.08
CA ARG A 186 7.10 -1.35 -20.41
C ARG A 186 5.58 -1.40 -20.59
N PHE A 187 4.85 -1.82 -19.57
CA PHE A 187 3.39 -1.82 -19.59
C PHE A 187 2.84 -0.40 -19.67
N ILE A 188 3.36 0.54 -18.88
CA ILE A 188 2.97 1.96 -18.92
C ILE A 188 3.18 2.53 -20.33
N ALA A 189 4.37 2.36 -20.88
CA ALA A 189 4.70 2.90 -22.21
C ALA A 189 3.84 2.31 -23.34
N ARG A 190 3.48 1.03 -23.27
CA ARG A 190 2.74 0.33 -24.33
C ARG A 190 1.24 0.45 -24.21
N ASN A 191 0.70 0.40 -22.99
CA ASN A 191 -0.73 0.22 -22.75
C ASN A 191 -1.40 1.41 -22.05
N GLN A 192 -0.62 2.28 -21.37
CA GLN A 192 -1.17 3.39 -20.60
C GLN A 192 -0.84 4.76 -21.19
N GLN A 193 0.11 4.86 -22.12
CA GLN A 193 0.40 6.11 -22.79
C GLN A 193 -0.62 6.40 -23.88
N TYR A 194 -1.26 7.56 -23.79
CA TYR A 194 -2.25 7.99 -24.78
C TYR A 194 -1.58 8.52 -26.04
N ASN A 195 -1.86 7.87 -27.16
CA ASN A 195 -1.40 8.22 -28.50
C ASN A 195 -2.57 8.46 -29.47
N GLY A 196 -3.77 8.74 -28.94
CA GLY A 196 -4.97 8.98 -29.71
C GLY A 196 -5.04 10.39 -30.31
N LYS A 197 -6.23 10.74 -30.80
CA LYS A 197 -6.48 12.00 -31.54
C LYS A 197 -6.70 13.24 -30.68
N ALA A 198 -6.93 13.08 -29.35
CA ALA A 198 -7.15 14.23 -28.48
C ALA A 198 -5.81 14.88 -28.12
N ASP A 199 -5.52 16.05 -28.68
CA ASP A 199 -4.24 16.75 -28.50
C ASP A 199 -3.92 17.04 -27.03
N SER A 200 -4.94 17.40 -26.22
CA SER A 200 -4.77 17.67 -24.78
C SER A 200 -4.33 16.45 -23.97
N LEU A 201 -4.60 15.23 -24.41
CA LEU A 201 -4.19 14.00 -23.73
C LEU A 201 -2.90 13.39 -24.31
N LYS A 202 -2.39 13.91 -25.41
CA LYS A 202 -1.23 13.34 -26.09
C LYS A 202 -0.04 13.22 -25.16
N GLY A 203 0.49 12.01 -24.99
CA GLY A 203 1.60 11.68 -24.12
C GLY A 203 1.19 11.35 -22.66
N ALA A 204 -0.06 11.58 -22.26
CA ALA A 204 -0.53 11.28 -20.90
C ALA A 204 -0.41 9.80 -20.56
N TYR A 205 -0.03 9.49 -19.31
CA TYR A 205 -0.20 8.16 -18.73
C TYR A 205 -1.57 8.08 -18.07
N LEU A 206 -2.42 7.19 -18.56
CA LEU A 206 -3.81 7.07 -18.14
C LEU A 206 -4.06 5.79 -17.34
N ILE A 207 -5.20 5.75 -16.66
CA ILE A 207 -5.71 4.54 -16.02
C ILE A 207 -5.90 3.46 -17.08
N TYR A 208 -5.59 2.23 -16.72
CA TYR A 208 -5.86 1.06 -17.55
C TYR A 208 -6.84 0.15 -16.81
N ASP A 209 -7.97 -0.08 -17.45
CA ASP A 209 -8.94 -1.05 -16.99
C ASP A 209 -8.48 -2.45 -17.40
N THR A 210 -8.18 -3.30 -16.43
CA THR A 210 -7.65 -4.64 -16.67
C THR A 210 -8.74 -5.63 -17.08
N GLU A 211 -9.99 -5.39 -16.73
CA GLU A 211 -11.12 -6.22 -17.13
C GLU A 211 -11.51 -5.95 -18.59
N GLU A 212 -11.58 -4.66 -18.96
CA GLU A 212 -11.90 -4.25 -20.32
C GLU A 212 -10.68 -4.23 -21.27
N GLY A 213 -9.48 -4.31 -20.74
CA GLY A 213 -8.24 -4.34 -21.52
C GLY A 213 -7.94 -3.02 -22.25
N ARG A 214 -8.38 -1.89 -21.73
CA ARG A 214 -8.23 -0.58 -22.38
C ARG A 214 -7.91 0.56 -21.43
N ILE A 215 -7.43 1.68 -21.99
CA ILE A 215 -7.24 2.95 -21.30
C ILE A 215 -8.61 3.54 -20.96
N TYR A 216 -8.71 4.04 -19.72
CA TYR A 216 -9.87 4.77 -19.23
C TYR A 216 -9.47 6.21 -18.87
N TYR A 217 -10.29 7.17 -19.25
CA TYR A 217 -10.13 8.58 -18.89
C TYR A 217 -11.48 9.18 -18.49
N HIS A 218 -11.47 9.92 -17.39
CA HIS A 218 -12.59 10.75 -16.98
C HIS A 218 -12.06 11.99 -16.27
N HIS A 219 -12.67 13.16 -16.53
CA HIS A 219 -12.23 14.44 -16.01
C HIS A 219 -12.63 14.72 -14.56
N ARG A 220 -13.35 13.81 -13.92
CA ARG A 220 -13.80 13.97 -12.52
C ARG A 220 -12.88 13.22 -11.55
N ASN A 221 -12.55 13.90 -10.43
CA ASN A 221 -11.85 13.32 -9.30
C ASN A 221 -10.62 12.47 -9.67
N ASP A 222 -10.52 11.29 -9.10
CA ASP A 222 -9.39 10.39 -9.24
C ASP A 222 -9.33 9.65 -10.57
N TYR A 223 -10.34 9.80 -11.42
CA TYR A 223 -10.37 9.22 -12.77
C TYR A 223 -9.58 10.02 -13.80
N ASN A 224 -9.14 11.18 -13.43
CA ASN A 224 -8.39 12.01 -14.31
C ASN A 224 -6.99 11.44 -14.59
N GLY A 225 -6.57 11.58 -15.81
CA GLY A 225 -5.31 10.98 -16.29
C GLY A 225 -4.05 11.72 -15.86
N GLY A 226 -4.18 12.92 -15.33
CA GLY A 226 -3.05 13.79 -15.04
C GLY A 226 -2.42 13.53 -13.67
N ARG A 227 -2.86 14.28 -12.70
CA ARG A 227 -2.26 14.40 -11.38
C ARG A 227 -2.05 13.09 -10.63
N GLU A 228 -3.05 12.23 -10.61
CA GLU A 228 -3.01 10.97 -9.87
C GLU A 228 -2.05 9.95 -10.51
N ARG A 229 -1.62 10.21 -11.73
CA ARG A 229 -0.77 9.30 -12.52
C ARG A 229 0.68 9.75 -12.59
N VAL A 230 1.03 10.84 -11.93
CA VAL A 230 2.42 11.34 -11.87
C VAL A 230 3.37 10.29 -11.31
N GLY A 231 2.91 9.41 -10.41
CA GLY A 231 3.68 8.28 -9.92
C GLY A 231 4.19 7.33 -11.01
N MET A 232 3.50 7.22 -12.16
CA MET A 232 4.01 6.48 -13.32
C MET A 232 5.22 7.16 -13.95
N GLY A 233 5.20 8.50 -14.04
CA GLY A 233 6.35 9.30 -14.49
C GLY A 233 7.54 9.19 -13.53
N VAL A 234 7.29 9.24 -12.22
CA VAL A 234 8.31 9.04 -11.18
C VAL A 234 8.98 7.66 -11.33
N LEU A 235 8.18 6.60 -11.43
CA LEU A 235 8.73 5.25 -11.64
C LEU A 235 9.57 5.16 -12.91
N MET A 236 9.08 5.72 -14.02
CA MET A 236 9.78 5.71 -15.30
C MET A 236 11.10 6.46 -15.22
N ALA A 237 11.10 7.64 -14.60
CA ALA A 237 12.31 8.45 -14.41
C ALA A 237 13.35 7.72 -13.53
N ARG A 238 12.92 7.11 -12.43
CA ARG A 238 13.81 6.31 -11.55
C ARG A 238 14.38 5.10 -12.27
N TYR A 239 13.56 4.36 -12.99
CA TYR A 239 14.04 3.19 -13.74
C TYR A 239 15.11 3.58 -14.77
N LEU A 240 14.91 4.70 -15.48
CA LEU A 240 15.85 5.18 -16.50
C LEU A 240 17.14 5.77 -15.94
N GLN A 241 17.24 6.08 -14.65
CA GLN A 241 18.51 6.42 -13.99
C GLN A 241 19.44 5.22 -13.86
N GLU A 242 18.87 4.02 -13.75
CA GLU A 242 19.62 2.76 -13.59
C GLU A 242 19.78 1.98 -14.90
N LYS A 243 18.80 2.08 -15.79
CA LYS A 243 18.70 1.28 -17.02
C LYS A 243 18.38 2.18 -18.21
N ASP A 244 19.33 2.34 -19.12
CA ASP A 244 19.07 3.08 -20.36
C ASP A 244 18.20 2.27 -21.33
N ASP A 245 17.06 2.84 -21.72
CA ASP A 245 16.14 2.27 -22.71
C ASP A 245 15.54 3.40 -23.54
N VAL A 246 15.91 3.45 -24.81
CA VAL A 246 15.51 4.52 -25.73
C VAL A 246 13.99 4.65 -25.86
N LYS A 247 13.26 3.54 -25.93
CA LYS A 247 11.79 3.56 -26.08
C LYS A 247 11.08 4.06 -24.82
N LEU A 248 11.59 3.68 -23.66
CA LEU A 248 11.05 4.16 -22.40
C LEU A 248 11.38 5.65 -22.18
N ARG A 249 12.54 6.10 -22.64
CA ARG A 249 12.94 7.52 -22.62
C ARG A 249 12.03 8.36 -23.53
N GLU A 250 11.80 7.92 -24.77
CA GLU A 250 10.84 8.57 -25.67
C GLU A 250 9.44 8.66 -25.07
N SER A 251 8.99 7.58 -24.41
CA SER A 251 7.71 7.56 -23.72
C SER A 251 7.67 8.58 -22.56
N LEU A 252 8.73 8.65 -21.75
CA LEU A 252 8.84 9.61 -20.66
C LEU A 252 8.86 11.05 -21.18
N GLU A 253 9.59 11.35 -22.25
CA GLU A 253 9.61 12.66 -22.89
C GLU A 253 8.23 13.10 -23.39
N GLY A 254 7.47 12.18 -23.97
CA GLY A 254 6.07 12.43 -24.33
C GLY A 254 5.22 12.77 -23.10
N TYR A 255 5.42 12.08 -21.99
CA TYR A 255 4.71 12.36 -20.74
C TYR A 255 5.15 13.68 -20.09
N ILE A 256 6.44 14.02 -20.10
CA ILE A 256 6.93 15.34 -19.68
C ILE A 256 6.24 16.43 -20.47
N GLY A 257 6.22 16.31 -21.81
CA GLY A 257 5.53 17.26 -22.67
C GLY A 257 4.05 17.43 -22.32
N TYR A 258 3.36 16.35 -21.95
CA TYR A 258 1.99 16.41 -21.48
C TYR A 258 1.84 17.16 -20.15
N VAL A 259 2.63 16.83 -19.13
CA VAL A 259 2.56 17.48 -17.81
C VAL A 259 2.80 18.97 -17.92
N TYR A 260 3.83 19.39 -18.65
CA TYR A 260 4.19 20.79 -18.82
C TYR A 260 3.23 21.59 -19.74
N ARG A 261 2.50 20.93 -20.60
CA ARG A 261 1.50 21.57 -21.47
C ARG A 261 0.13 21.70 -20.80
N GLU A 262 -0.24 20.76 -19.95
CA GLU A 262 -1.62 20.63 -19.47
C GLU A 262 -1.81 20.82 -17.98
N LEU A 263 -0.78 20.47 -17.17
CA LEU A 263 -0.93 20.31 -15.72
C LEU A 263 -0.02 21.20 -14.88
N TYR A 264 0.99 21.83 -15.47
CA TYR A 264 1.99 22.60 -14.72
C TYR A 264 2.34 23.90 -15.43
N ASP A 265 2.22 25.02 -14.71
CA ASP A 265 2.67 26.31 -15.20
C ASP A 265 4.08 26.63 -14.68
N GLU A 266 5.05 26.64 -15.58
CA GLU A 266 6.47 26.92 -15.28
C GLU A 266 6.70 28.34 -14.71
N ASN A 267 5.84 29.30 -15.01
CA ASN A 267 6.02 30.68 -14.56
C ASN A 267 5.61 30.85 -13.10
N THR A 268 4.54 30.18 -12.69
CA THR A 268 3.93 30.37 -11.37
C THR A 268 4.24 29.23 -10.40
N GLY A 269 4.66 28.05 -10.90
CA GLY A 269 4.81 26.83 -10.12
C GLY A 269 3.47 26.17 -9.76
N GLU A 270 2.35 26.63 -10.38
CA GLU A 270 1.02 26.09 -10.10
C GLU A 270 0.83 24.72 -10.73
N VAL A 271 0.20 23.83 -9.98
CA VAL A 271 -0.19 22.48 -10.41
C VAL A 271 -1.71 22.43 -10.55
N PHE A 272 -2.17 22.00 -11.71
CA PHE A 272 -3.58 21.93 -12.07
C PHE A 272 -4.14 20.51 -11.90
N ASN A 273 -5.41 20.43 -11.59
CA ASN A 273 -6.10 19.16 -11.36
C ASN A 273 -6.37 18.38 -12.64
N ASP A 274 -6.58 19.07 -13.76
CA ASP A 274 -6.93 18.45 -15.02
C ASP A 274 -6.29 19.19 -16.21
N ILE A 275 -6.43 18.60 -17.40
CA ILE A 275 -5.98 19.16 -18.68
C ILE A 275 -6.47 20.59 -18.90
N ARG A 276 -5.75 21.34 -19.73
CA ARG A 276 -6.03 22.74 -20.06
C ARG A 276 -5.98 23.67 -18.85
N TYR A 277 -5.11 23.35 -17.90
CA TYR A 277 -4.98 24.11 -16.67
C TYR A 277 -6.30 24.22 -15.88
N ALA A 278 -7.13 23.19 -15.94
CA ALA A 278 -8.40 23.19 -15.22
C ALA A 278 -8.19 22.93 -13.73
N ASN A 279 -8.84 23.74 -12.89
CA ASN A 279 -8.70 23.70 -11.45
C ASN A 279 -10.04 23.99 -10.76
N ASP A 280 -11.06 23.18 -11.05
CA ASP A 280 -12.43 23.36 -10.52
C ASP A 280 -12.46 23.33 -8.97
N TYR A 281 -11.52 22.61 -8.37
CA TYR A 281 -11.26 22.62 -6.94
C TYR A 281 -9.80 22.26 -6.67
N ARG A 282 -9.24 22.86 -5.62
CA ARG A 282 -7.83 22.65 -5.27
C ARG A 282 -7.61 21.33 -4.55
N ARG A 283 -6.60 20.61 -4.99
CA ARG A 283 -6.06 19.43 -4.33
C ARG A 283 -4.60 19.65 -4.02
N LEU A 284 -4.32 20.14 -2.82
CA LEU A 284 -2.95 20.50 -2.41
C LEU A 284 -1.95 19.34 -2.52
N TYR A 285 -2.39 18.10 -2.34
CA TYR A 285 -1.51 16.93 -2.42
C TYR A 285 -0.96 16.66 -3.84
N ASN A 286 -1.51 17.29 -4.89
CA ASN A 286 -0.98 17.11 -6.23
C ASN A 286 0.38 17.78 -6.41
N ALA A 287 0.60 18.93 -5.77
CA ALA A 287 1.85 19.66 -5.89
C ALA A 287 3.08 18.89 -5.38
N PRO A 288 3.06 18.23 -4.18
CA PRO A 288 4.15 17.37 -3.76
C PRO A 288 4.49 16.25 -4.75
N TRP A 289 3.49 15.66 -5.39
CA TRP A 289 3.72 14.59 -6.36
C TRP A 289 4.40 15.11 -7.64
N VAL A 290 4.01 16.29 -8.13
CA VAL A 290 4.66 16.93 -9.27
C VAL A 290 6.08 17.36 -8.92
N ALA A 291 6.29 17.91 -7.72
CA ALA A 291 7.64 18.26 -7.25
C ALA A 291 8.56 17.02 -7.15
N CYS A 292 8.03 15.88 -6.69
CA CYS A 292 8.75 14.61 -6.69
C CYS A 292 9.14 14.19 -8.11
N PHE A 293 8.23 14.29 -9.06
CA PHE A 293 8.50 13.99 -10.47
C PHE A 293 9.59 14.91 -11.05
N GLN A 294 9.52 16.20 -10.79
CA GLN A 294 10.52 17.17 -11.23
C GLN A 294 11.91 16.89 -10.64
N LEU A 295 12.00 16.49 -9.36
CA LEU A 295 13.26 16.04 -8.77
C LEU A 295 13.82 14.78 -9.44
N GLU A 296 12.98 13.80 -9.76
CA GLU A 296 13.45 12.62 -10.49
C GLU A 296 13.89 12.96 -11.91
N LEU A 297 13.27 13.92 -12.56
CA LEU A 297 13.75 14.44 -13.85
C LEU A 297 15.10 15.18 -13.71
N TYR A 298 15.30 15.93 -12.61
CA TYR A 298 16.59 16.51 -12.30
C TYR A 298 17.66 15.44 -12.10
N ASN A 299 17.36 14.39 -11.33
CA ASN A 299 18.26 13.27 -11.10
C ASN A 299 18.62 12.53 -12.41
N LEU A 300 17.65 12.39 -13.32
CA LEU A 300 17.85 11.70 -14.61
C LEU A 300 18.63 12.53 -15.63
N TYR A 301 18.27 13.80 -15.79
CA TYR A 301 18.78 14.65 -16.88
C TYR A 301 19.87 15.67 -16.44
N GLY A 302 20.04 15.90 -15.15
CA GLY A 302 20.95 16.91 -14.61
C GLY A 302 20.58 18.37 -14.92
N SER A 303 19.40 18.61 -15.51
CA SER A 303 18.98 19.94 -15.94
C SER A 303 18.47 20.78 -14.75
N SER A 304 19.13 21.92 -14.52
CA SER A 304 18.77 22.86 -13.47
C SER A 304 17.34 23.42 -13.59
N LYS A 305 16.72 23.31 -14.77
CA LYS A 305 15.32 23.63 -15.00
C LYS A 305 14.42 22.86 -14.04
N TYR A 306 14.55 21.54 -14.01
CA TYR A 306 13.68 20.67 -13.19
C TYR A 306 13.86 20.93 -11.69
N LEU A 307 15.08 21.22 -11.24
CA LEU A 307 15.33 21.62 -9.85
C LEU A 307 14.65 22.96 -9.50
N THR A 308 14.68 23.91 -10.42
CA THR A 308 14.01 25.21 -10.25
C THR A 308 12.49 25.04 -10.26
N ASP A 309 11.97 24.17 -11.11
CA ASP A 309 10.53 23.86 -11.17
C ASP A 309 10.05 23.20 -9.88
N ALA A 310 10.79 22.23 -9.35
CA ALA A 310 10.48 21.60 -8.06
C ALA A 310 10.46 22.61 -6.91
N TYR A 311 11.41 23.53 -6.89
CA TYR A 311 11.44 24.64 -5.92
C TYR A 311 10.18 25.52 -6.02
N ARG A 312 9.83 25.98 -7.24
CA ARG A 312 8.64 26.82 -7.47
C ARG A 312 7.35 26.08 -7.08
N THR A 313 7.25 24.81 -7.43
CA THR A 313 6.10 23.96 -7.08
C THR A 313 5.91 23.89 -5.57
N LEU A 314 6.97 23.66 -4.78
CA LEU A 314 6.85 23.59 -3.33
C LEU A 314 6.64 24.96 -2.69
N CYS A 315 7.25 26.04 -3.19
CA CYS A 315 6.91 27.39 -2.73
C CYS A 315 5.43 27.68 -2.90
N ARG A 316 4.88 27.38 -4.09
CA ARG A 316 3.46 27.56 -4.36
C ARG A 316 2.56 26.70 -3.46
N TYR A 317 2.92 25.43 -3.25
CA TYR A 317 2.24 24.53 -2.32
C TYR A 317 2.14 25.15 -0.91
N TYR A 318 3.23 25.64 -0.35
CA TYR A 318 3.24 26.24 0.98
C TYR A 318 2.45 27.56 1.04
N GLN A 319 2.57 28.41 0.03
CA GLN A 319 1.79 29.65 -0.08
C GLN A 319 0.28 29.40 -0.13
N GLU A 320 -0.15 28.25 -0.66
CA GLU A 320 -1.54 27.85 -0.74
C GLU A 320 -2.06 27.08 0.47
N GLY A 321 -1.27 26.98 1.55
CA GLY A 321 -1.68 26.39 2.81
C GLY A 321 -1.11 24.99 3.06
N GLY A 322 -0.15 24.53 2.27
CA GLY A 322 0.50 23.23 2.41
C GLY A 322 1.13 22.99 3.79
N GLY A 323 1.58 24.06 4.49
CA GLY A 323 2.11 23.97 5.86
C GLY A 323 1.07 23.61 6.93
N LYS A 324 -0.22 23.56 6.57
CA LYS A 324 -1.32 23.12 7.44
C LYS A 324 -2.10 21.95 6.84
N PHE A 325 -1.42 21.18 6.03
CA PHE A 325 -1.99 20.04 5.33
C PHE A 325 -1.17 18.78 5.64
N TYR A 326 -1.79 17.59 5.58
CA TYR A 326 -1.05 16.36 5.82
C TYR A 326 -0.03 16.10 4.70
N PRO A 327 1.23 15.77 5.06
CA PRO A 327 2.29 15.60 4.06
C PRO A 327 2.18 14.22 3.40
N ILE A 328 1.74 14.18 2.15
CA ILE A 328 1.84 12.97 1.32
C ILE A 328 2.97 13.16 0.31
N MET A 329 3.97 12.26 0.37
CA MET A 329 5.11 12.24 -0.56
C MET A 329 5.77 13.62 -0.75
N LEU A 330 5.87 14.42 0.31
CA LEU A 330 6.46 15.75 0.28
C LEU A 330 7.99 15.63 0.17
N PRO A 331 8.62 16.00 -0.97
CA PRO A 331 10.05 15.83 -1.19
C PRO A 331 10.88 17.02 -0.69
N ALA A 332 10.42 17.75 0.34
CA ALA A 332 11.04 19.01 0.77
C ALA A 332 12.48 18.83 1.29
N ALA A 333 12.74 17.75 2.04
CA ALA A 333 14.09 17.47 2.56
C ALA A 333 15.08 17.17 1.42
N GLU A 334 14.67 16.35 0.45
CA GLU A 334 15.49 16.04 -0.74
C GLU A 334 15.74 17.29 -1.57
N LEU A 335 14.71 18.11 -1.79
CA LEU A 335 14.86 19.38 -2.51
C LEU A 335 15.85 20.31 -1.82
N VAL A 336 15.76 20.48 -0.49
CA VAL A 336 16.74 21.29 0.29
C VAL A 336 18.16 20.80 0.05
N GLN A 337 18.37 19.48 0.12
CA GLN A 337 19.69 18.89 -0.12
C GLN A 337 20.20 19.22 -1.54
N LYS A 338 19.40 19.00 -2.58
CA LYS A 338 19.77 19.26 -3.98
C LYS A 338 20.03 20.73 -4.25
N LEU A 339 19.25 21.64 -3.67
CA LEU A 339 19.48 23.08 -3.77
C LEU A 339 20.81 23.48 -3.11
N GLN A 340 21.17 22.90 -1.97
CA GLN A 340 22.45 23.14 -1.31
C GLN A 340 23.64 22.63 -2.14
N GLU A 341 23.54 21.38 -2.66
CA GLU A 341 24.55 20.78 -3.51
C GLU A 341 24.84 21.62 -4.76
N THR A 342 23.84 22.33 -5.28
CA THR A 342 23.95 23.20 -6.46
C THR A 342 24.24 24.66 -6.14
N GLY A 343 24.50 25.00 -4.87
CA GLY A 343 24.85 26.38 -4.44
C GLY A 343 23.65 27.33 -4.33
N LYS A 344 22.42 26.86 -4.49
CA LYS A 344 21.18 27.66 -4.36
C LYS A 344 20.75 27.77 -2.89
N LYS A 345 21.63 28.41 -2.07
CA LYS A 345 21.49 28.45 -0.61
C LYS A 345 20.25 29.20 -0.13
N LYS A 346 19.86 30.27 -0.82
CA LYS A 346 18.67 31.06 -0.44
C LYS A 346 17.38 30.24 -0.63
N GLU A 347 17.27 29.61 -1.75
CA GLU A 347 16.13 28.74 -2.07
C GLU A 347 16.06 27.54 -1.11
N ALA A 348 17.20 26.98 -0.75
CA ALA A 348 17.28 25.89 0.23
C ALA A 348 16.81 26.35 1.63
N GLU A 349 17.22 27.52 2.10
CA GLU A 349 16.81 28.07 3.39
C GLU A 349 15.30 28.39 3.40
N GLU A 350 14.74 28.90 2.31
CA GLU A 350 13.31 29.17 2.20
C GLU A 350 12.47 27.88 2.34
N ILE A 351 12.80 26.83 1.59
CA ILE A 351 12.10 25.53 1.71
C ILE A 351 12.31 24.93 3.10
N ARG A 352 13.49 25.06 3.70
CA ARG A 352 13.75 24.61 5.06
C ARG A 352 12.86 25.31 6.07
N GLY A 353 12.68 26.63 5.94
CA GLY A 353 11.77 27.42 6.77
C GLY A 353 10.35 26.85 6.72
N TYR A 354 9.80 26.69 5.54
CA TYR A 354 8.48 26.09 5.35
C TYR A 354 8.37 24.69 5.95
N LEU A 355 9.38 23.83 5.74
CA LEU A 355 9.38 22.48 6.28
C LEU A 355 9.40 22.44 7.82
N THR A 356 10.16 23.37 8.44
CA THR A 356 10.23 23.50 9.90
C THR A 356 8.88 23.92 10.46
N GLU A 357 8.28 24.99 9.92
CA GLU A 357 6.94 25.46 10.34
C GLU A 357 5.87 24.37 10.18
N HIS A 358 5.94 23.58 9.10
CA HIS A 358 5.05 22.47 8.86
C HIS A 358 5.25 21.35 9.89
N GLY A 359 6.51 21.04 10.23
CA GLY A 359 6.84 20.05 11.27
C GLY A 359 6.33 20.47 12.65
N ASP A 360 6.50 21.74 13.02
CA ASP A 360 5.98 22.30 14.27
C ASP A 360 4.45 22.20 14.33
N TRP A 361 3.76 22.55 13.25
CA TRP A 361 2.31 22.43 13.17
C TRP A 361 1.81 20.97 13.34
N ILE A 362 2.51 19.98 12.75
CA ILE A 362 2.18 18.57 12.91
C ILE A 362 2.40 18.13 14.36
N LEU A 363 3.51 18.54 14.98
CA LEU A 363 3.86 18.20 16.35
C LEU A 363 2.80 18.73 17.33
N GLU A 364 2.42 20.00 17.20
CA GLU A 364 1.37 20.62 18.03
C GLU A 364 0.03 19.85 17.93
N ARG A 365 -0.34 19.42 16.73
CA ARG A 365 -1.56 18.66 16.51
C ARG A 365 -1.48 17.24 17.05
N GLY A 366 -0.33 16.59 16.90
CA GLY A 366 -0.09 15.26 17.46
C GLY A 366 -0.20 15.23 18.99
N LEU A 367 0.35 16.25 19.64
CA LEU A 367 0.22 16.41 21.10
C LEU A 367 -1.24 16.68 21.54
N ALA A 368 -1.99 17.46 20.77
CA ALA A 368 -3.40 17.73 21.06
C ALA A 368 -4.29 16.48 20.93
N ILE A 369 -3.99 15.60 19.96
CA ILE A 369 -4.71 14.31 19.80
C ILE A 369 -4.40 13.37 20.96
N SER A 370 -3.15 13.27 21.41
CA SER A 370 -2.74 12.47 22.57
C SER A 370 -3.42 12.91 23.88
N ALA A 371 -3.75 14.17 24.01
CA ALA A 371 -4.44 14.69 25.20
C ALA A 371 -5.96 14.50 25.16
N ALA A 372 -6.53 14.16 24.01
CA ALA A 372 -7.98 14.00 23.80
C ALA A 372 -8.44 12.52 23.85
N ILE A 373 -7.51 11.56 23.95
CA ILE A 373 -7.77 10.12 24.11
C ILE A 373 -7.48 9.69 25.54
#